data_2f90d52305672029856ab635ddc2f44b
#
_entry.id   2f90d52305672029856ab635ddc2f44b
#
_cell.length_a   1.000
_cell.length_b   1.000
_cell.length_c   1.000
_cell.angle_alpha   90.00
_cell.angle_beta   90.00
_cell.angle_gamma   90.00
#
_symmetry.space_group_name_H-M   'P 1'
#
loop_
_entity.id
_entity.type
_entity.pdbx_description
1 polymer ?
#
loop_
_entity_poly.entity_id
_entity_poly.type
_entity_poly.pdbx_seq_one_letter_code
_entity_poly.pdbx_strand_id
1 'polypeptide(L)'
;MRIVFFGTPAFAASSLTALLEAGQHVTGVVSQPDRPQGRSRSNLVPPPVKLVAEEAGLPLLQPERPSGDVFLAALHRFDADLGVVVAYGHLLRPDVLAVPRLGMLNVHASLLPLLRGAAPIPWAIAQGERETGVSIMQMEKGLDSGPVYLRVATPIGPTETGGELTTRLAALGAHALLEVLARMEGGGSVQAEPQHHEAATIAPKLTRETARVHWAAPAEEIARRIRAFDPVPGAWTTLGGNTVKLFGARSAAGSGVPGAVLQAGEALLVA
;
A
#
# COMPACT_ATOMS: atom_id res chain seq x y z
N MET A 1 -8.78 -23.66 4.56
CA MET A 1 -8.77 -23.17 3.15
C MET A 1 -7.32 -23.00 2.70
N ARG A 2 -6.96 -23.44 1.47
CA ARG A 2 -5.58 -23.29 0.93
C ARG A 2 -5.44 -21.90 0.30
N ILE A 3 -4.41 -21.18 0.66
CA ILE A 3 -4.21 -19.79 0.25
C ILE A 3 -2.92 -19.65 -0.56
N VAL A 4 -2.97 -18.96 -1.71
CA VAL A 4 -1.81 -18.41 -2.37
C VAL A 4 -1.72 -16.90 -2.07
N PHE A 5 -0.54 -16.45 -1.62
CA PHE A 5 -0.32 -15.07 -1.23
C PHE A 5 0.50 -14.29 -2.27
N PHE A 6 0.04 -13.11 -2.66
CA PHE A 6 0.74 -12.19 -3.56
C PHE A 6 1.09 -10.91 -2.81
N GLY A 7 2.35 -10.57 -2.70
CA GLY A 7 2.77 -9.37 -2.00
C GLY A 7 4.24 -9.04 -2.21
N THR A 8 4.65 -7.81 -1.87
CA THR A 8 6.04 -7.38 -2.08
C THR A 8 6.60 -6.60 -0.88
N PRO A 9 6.09 -5.41 -0.49
CA PRO A 9 6.70 -4.56 0.55
C PRO A 9 6.39 -5.03 1.96
N ALA A 10 6.95 -4.34 2.96
CA ALA A 10 6.71 -4.58 4.38
C ALA A 10 5.21 -4.53 4.75
N PHE A 11 4.43 -3.66 4.11
CA PHE A 11 2.98 -3.63 4.26
C PHE A 11 2.32 -4.99 3.99
N ALA A 12 2.77 -5.69 2.94
CA ALA A 12 2.28 -7.01 2.60
C ALA A 12 2.85 -8.11 3.52
N ALA A 13 4.10 -7.96 3.95
CA ALA A 13 4.73 -8.91 4.86
C ALA A 13 3.95 -9.04 6.17
N SER A 14 3.42 -7.94 6.72
CA SER A 14 2.57 -7.96 7.92
C SER A 14 1.33 -8.87 7.76
N SER A 15 0.68 -8.83 6.59
CA SER A 15 -0.47 -9.70 6.31
C SER A 15 -0.05 -11.18 6.16
N LEU A 16 1.07 -11.46 5.49
CA LEU A 16 1.59 -12.83 5.37
C LEU A 16 1.95 -13.42 6.74
N THR A 17 2.67 -12.65 7.56
CA THR A 17 3.03 -13.05 8.93
C THR A 17 1.77 -13.35 9.75
N ALA A 18 0.77 -12.48 9.73
CA ALA A 18 -0.47 -12.69 10.45
C ALA A 18 -1.24 -13.95 9.98
N LEU A 19 -1.24 -14.25 8.68
CA LEU A 19 -1.82 -15.49 8.16
C LEU A 19 -1.12 -16.72 8.72
N LEU A 20 0.21 -16.71 8.77
CA LEU A 20 1.01 -17.82 9.29
C LEU A 20 0.83 -18.00 10.80
N GLU A 21 0.88 -16.92 11.57
CA GLU A 21 0.65 -16.93 13.03
C GLU A 21 -0.76 -17.41 13.39
N ALA A 22 -1.76 -17.10 12.56
CA ALA A 22 -3.13 -17.59 12.72
C ALA A 22 -3.32 -19.05 12.25
N GLY A 23 -2.26 -19.73 11.82
CA GLY A 23 -2.32 -21.12 11.35
C GLY A 23 -3.04 -21.29 10.01
N GLN A 24 -3.16 -20.25 9.20
CA GLN A 24 -3.76 -20.33 7.87
C GLN A 24 -2.85 -21.14 6.92
N HIS A 25 -3.47 -21.98 6.10
CA HIS A 25 -2.73 -22.86 5.18
C HIS A 25 -2.29 -22.11 3.92
N VAL A 26 -1.15 -21.43 3.99
CA VAL A 26 -0.51 -20.77 2.83
C VAL A 26 0.28 -21.82 2.05
N THR A 27 -0.15 -22.10 0.82
CA THR A 27 0.46 -23.13 -0.04
C THR A 27 1.56 -22.60 -0.95
N GLY A 28 1.65 -21.29 -1.13
CA GLY A 28 2.68 -20.65 -1.91
C GLY A 28 2.60 -19.13 -1.88
N VAL A 29 3.71 -18.51 -2.22
CA VAL A 29 3.89 -17.06 -2.21
C VAL A 29 4.35 -16.59 -3.59
N VAL A 30 3.82 -15.46 -4.03
CA VAL A 30 4.25 -14.76 -5.24
C VAL A 30 4.72 -13.35 -4.86
N SER A 31 5.96 -13.02 -5.15
CA SER A 31 6.54 -11.70 -4.87
C SER A 31 7.25 -11.15 -6.11
N GLN A 32 7.52 -9.85 -6.12
CA GLN A 32 8.40 -9.29 -7.16
C GLN A 32 9.82 -9.81 -6.99
N PRO A 33 10.63 -9.84 -8.08
CA PRO A 33 12.04 -10.19 -8.01
C PRO A 33 12.83 -9.26 -7.09
N ASP A 34 13.98 -9.75 -6.62
CA ASP A 34 14.96 -8.96 -5.92
C ASP A 34 15.39 -7.78 -6.78
N ARG A 35 15.50 -6.60 -6.20
CA ARG A 35 15.81 -5.37 -6.95
C ARG A 35 17.10 -4.72 -6.46
N PRO A 36 17.93 -4.21 -7.38
CA PRO A 36 19.10 -3.44 -7.01
C PRO A 36 18.72 -2.20 -6.20
N GLN A 37 19.32 -2.02 -5.04
CA GLN A 37 19.15 -0.84 -4.19
C GLN A 37 20.50 -0.15 -3.89
N GLY A 38 20.40 1.11 -3.41
CA GLY A 38 21.56 1.92 -3.09
C GLY A 38 22.17 2.65 -4.28
N ARG A 39 23.19 3.49 -4.00
CA ARG A 39 23.83 4.34 -5.02
C ARG A 39 24.58 3.52 -6.07
N SER A 40 25.20 2.43 -5.69
CA SER A 40 25.98 1.56 -6.60
C SER A 40 25.14 0.59 -7.40
N ARG A 41 23.85 0.36 -7.00
CA ARG A 41 22.96 -0.67 -7.57
C ARG A 41 23.59 -2.07 -7.66
N SER A 42 24.63 -2.33 -6.87
CA SER A 42 25.37 -3.60 -6.89
C SER A 42 24.75 -4.68 -6.02
N ASN A 43 23.99 -4.31 -5.00
CA ASN A 43 23.39 -5.25 -4.09
C ASN A 43 21.91 -5.47 -4.44
N LEU A 44 21.53 -6.71 -4.68
CA LEU A 44 20.13 -7.13 -4.80
C LEU A 44 19.54 -7.19 -3.39
N VAL A 45 18.44 -6.49 -3.19
CA VAL A 45 17.71 -6.51 -1.92
C VAL A 45 16.44 -7.32 -2.11
N PRO A 46 16.25 -8.40 -1.33
CA PRO A 46 15.05 -9.20 -1.39
C PRO A 46 13.82 -8.41 -0.89
N PRO A 47 12.64 -8.63 -1.49
CA PRO A 47 11.40 -8.08 -0.96
C PRO A 47 11.12 -8.60 0.45
N PRO A 48 10.53 -7.78 1.35
CA PRO A 48 10.14 -8.22 2.70
C PRO A 48 9.27 -9.49 2.71
N VAL A 49 8.35 -9.64 1.78
CA VAL A 49 7.51 -10.85 1.66
C VAL A 49 8.34 -12.09 1.34
N LYS A 50 9.39 -11.98 0.53
CA LYS A 50 10.32 -13.09 0.26
C LYS A 50 10.97 -13.58 1.54
N LEU A 51 11.47 -12.67 2.37
CA LEU A 51 12.14 -13.02 3.64
C LEU A 51 11.21 -13.82 4.56
N VAL A 52 9.95 -13.37 4.70
CA VAL A 52 8.94 -14.11 5.49
C VAL A 52 8.65 -15.49 4.88
N ALA A 53 8.52 -15.57 3.55
CA ALA A 53 8.25 -16.83 2.88
C ALA A 53 9.41 -17.85 3.04
N GLU A 54 10.65 -17.40 2.91
CA GLU A 54 11.85 -18.21 3.08
C GLU A 54 12.01 -18.70 4.54
N GLU A 55 11.78 -17.82 5.52
CA GLU A 55 11.80 -18.18 6.95
C GLU A 55 10.75 -19.23 7.30
N ALA A 56 9.56 -19.13 6.69
CA ALA A 56 8.47 -20.09 6.87
C ALA A 56 8.60 -21.35 6.00
N GLY A 57 9.64 -21.48 5.17
CA GLY A 57 9.83 -22.61 4.25
C GLY A 57 8.75 -22.74 3.17
N LEU A 58 8.12 -21.65 2.78
CA LEU A 58 7.04 -21.64 1.78
C LEU A 58 7.59 -21.63 0.34
N PRO A 59 6.95 -22.34 -0.59
CA PRO A 59 7.24 -22.23 -2.01
C PRO A 59 7.07 -20.80 -2.49
N LEU A 60 8.06 -20.26 -3.22
CA LEU A 60 8.10 -18.87 -3.68
C LEU A 60 8.23 -18.78 -5.21
N LEU A 61 7.41 -17.95 -5.83
CA LEU A 61 7.56 -17.54 -7.22
C LEU A 61 7.91 -16.04 -7.29
N GLN A 62 8.91 -15.69 -8.10
CA GLN A 62 9.32 -14.30 -8.35
C GLN A 62 9.34 -13.98 -9.85
N PRO A 63 8.17 -13.97 -10.52
CA PRO A 63 8.13 -13.69 -11.95
C PRO A 63 8.39 -12.20 -12.23
N GLU A 64 9.14 -11.89 -13.29
CA GLU A 64 9.26 -10.51 -13.79
C GLU A 64 7.89 -9.98 -14.28
N ARG A 65 7.06 -10.88 -14.81
CA ARG A 65 5.67 -10.61 -15.20
C ARG A 65 4.80 -11.77 -14.79
N PRO A 66 3.74 -11.54 -13.99
CA PRO A 66 2.82 -12.58 -13.53
C PRO A 66 1.82 -12.95 -14.65
N SER A 67 2.31 -13.55 -15.72
CA SER A 67 1.49 -13.89 -16.90
C SER A 67 2.15 -14.97 -17.75
N GLY A 68 1.36 -15.61 -18.63
CA GLY A 68 1.81 -16.65 -19.57
C GLY A 68 1.77 -18.06 -19.00
N ASP A 69 1.83 -19.04 -19.88
CA ASP A 69 1.55 -20.44 -19.55
C ASP A 69 2.49 -21.03 -18.49
N VAL A 70 3.77 -20.66 -18.54
CA VAL A 70 4.76 -21.11 -17.55
C VAL A 70 4.42 -20.64 -16.15
N PHE A 71 4.04 -19.34 -16.01
CA PHE A 71 3.63 -18.80 -14.72
C PHE A 71 2.31 -19.42 -14.25
N LEU A 72 1.32 -19.52 -15.12
CA LEU A 72 0.02 -20.14 -14.80
C LEU A 72 0.20 -21.59 -14.36
N ALA A 73 1.01 -22.37 -15.08
CA ALA A 73 1.30 -23.76 -14.70
C ALA A 73 1.99 -23.86 -13.32
N ALA A 74 2.91 -22.93 -13.01
CA ALA A 74 3.55 -22.87 -11.70
C ALA A 74 2.56 -22.46 -10.60
N LEU A 75 1.68 -21.49 -10.88
CA LEU A 75 0.65 -21.02 -9.95
C LEU A 75 -0.37 -22.11 -9.63
N HIS A 76 -0.79 -22.88 -10.64
CA HIS A 76 -1.70 -24.03 -10.44
C HIS A 76 -1.13 -25.11 -9.52
N ARG A 77 0.21 -25.28 -9.45
CA ARG A 77 0.84 -26.26 -8.54
C ARG A 77 0.63 -25.91 -7.07
N PHE A 78 0.33 -24.66 -6.73
CA PHE A 78 -0.01 -24.29 -5.36
C PHE A 78 -1.37 -24.82 -4.92
N ASP A 79 -2.21 -25.25 -5.87
CA ASP A 79 -3.52 -25.85 -5.63
C ASP A 79 -4.37 -25.07 -4.63
N ALA A 80 -4.32 -23.73 -4.76
CA ALA A 80 -4.95 -22.80 -3.82
C ALA A 80 -6.44 -22.66 -4.06
N ASP A 81 -7.20 -22.59 -2.98
CA ASP A 81 -8.64 -22.31 -3.02
C ASP A 81 -8.92 -20.82 -3.18
N LEU A 82 -8.09 -19.98 -2.54
CA LEU A 82 -8.23 -18.53 -2.50
C LEU A 82 -6.88 -17.84 -2.74
N GLY A 83 -6.89 -16.74 -3.47
CA GLY A 83 -5.76 -15.84 -3.56
C GLY A 83 -5.91 -14.66 -2.58
N VAL A 84 -4.81 -14.24 -1.98
CA VAL A 84 -4.72 -13.00 -1.19
C VAL A 84 -3.66 -12.11 -1.79
N VAL A 85 -4.03 -10.88 -2.15
CA VAL A 85 -3.15 -9.91 -2.81
C VAL A 85 -2.99 -8.69 -1.91
N VAL A 86 -1.75 -8.33 -1.60
CA VAL A 86 -1.44 -7.17 -0.77
C VAL A 86 -0.25 -6.42 -1.37
N ALA A 87 -0.49 -5.25 -1.90
CA ALA A 87 0.56 -4.38 -2.46
C ALA A 87 1.58 -5.13 -3.34
N TYR A 88 1.11 -6.01 -4.22
CA TYR A 88 1.97 -6.83 -5.08
C TYR A 88 2.72 -6.01 -6.14
N GLY A 89 2.09 -4.93 -6.64
CA GLY A 89 2.71 -3.97 -7.56
C GLY A 89 2.59 -4.31 -9.04
N HIS A 90 1.86 -5.37 -9.40
CA HIS A 90 1.47 -5.68 -10.77
C HIS A 90 -0.05 -5.85 -10.87
N LEU A 91 -0.62 -5.42 -12.00
CA LEU A 91 -1.99 -5.77 -12.34
C LEU A 91 -2.05 -7.26 -12.70
N LEU A 92 -2.95 -7.99 -12.06
CA LEU A 92 -3.21 -9.39 -12.35
C LEU A 92 -4.24 -9.50 -13.48
N ARG A 93 -3.92 -10.35 -14.46
CA ARG A 93 -4.79 -10.60 -15.59
C ARG A 93 -5.96 -11.51 -15.18
N PRO A 94 -7.09 -11.51 -15.93
CA PRO A 94 -8.24 -12.35 -15.60
C PRO A 94 -7.91 -13.85 -15.53
N ASP A 95 -6.97 -14.33 -16.36
CA ASP A 95 -6.50 -15.73 -16.35
C ASP A 95 -5.80 -16.08 -15.01
N VAL A 96 -5.05 -15.14 -14.42
CA VAL A 96 -4.41 -15.32 -13.12
C VAL A 96 -5.43 -15.23 -11.98
N LEU A 97 -6.37 -14.26 -12.06
CA LEU A 97 -7.43 -14.08 -11.05
C LEU A 97 -8.36 -15.29 -10.94
N ALA A 98 -8.51 -16.06 -12.04
CA ALA A 98 -9.37 -17.23 -12.10
C ALA A 98 -8.70 -18.53 -11.62
N VAL A 99 -7.40 -18.53 -11.31
CA VAL A 99 -6.70 -19.76 -10.87
C VAL A 99 -7.24 -20.28 -9.53
N PRO A 100 -7.37 -19.48 -8.47
CA PRO A 100 -8.03 -19.95 -7.25
C PRO A 100 -9.55 -19.99 -7.45
N ARG A 101 -10.17 -21.11 -7.10
CA ARG A 101 -11.62 -21.32 -7.35
C ARG A 101 -12.55 -20.32 -6.64
N LEU A 102 -12.10 -19.73 -5.52
CA LEU A 102 -12.81 -18.69 -4.79
C LEU A 102 -12.41 -17.26 -5.22
N GLY A 103 -11.57 -17.15 -6.27
CA GLY A 103 -11.03 -15.88 -6.74
C GLY A 103 -9.95 -15.33 -5.82
N MET A 104 -9.76 -14.01 -5.85
CA MET A 104 -8.71 -13.34 -5.08
C MET A 104 -9.27 -12.17 -4.26
N LEU A 105 -8.82 -12.06 -3.02
CA LEU A 105 -9.05 -10.90 -2.15
C LEU A 105 -7.88 -9.93 -2.26
N ASN A 106 -8.18 -8.63 -2.18
CA ASN A 106 -7.17 -7.59 -2.03
C ASN A 106 -7.35 -6.86 -0.70
N VAL A 107 -6.23 -6.62 0.00
CA VAL A 107 -6.17 -5.70 1.16
C VAL A 107 -5.81 -4.32 0.62
N HIS A 108 -6.81 -3.46 0.48
CA HIS A 108 -6.64 -2.11 -0.03
C HIS A 108 -6.61 -1.09 1.11
N ALA A 109 -5.60 -0.20 1.11
CA ALA A 109 -5.35 0.73 2.20
C ALA A 109 -6.15 2.04 2.09
N SER A 110 -7.46 1.92 1.85
CA SER A 110 -8.43 3.02 1.93
C SER A 110 -9.83 2.50 2.23
N LEU A 111 -10.76 3.41 2.50
CA LEU A 111 -12.19 3.14 2.58
C LEU A 111 -12.80 3.21 1.17
N LEU A 112 -12.74 2.11 0.42
CA LEU A 112 -13.31 2.05 -0.93
C LEU A 112 -14.80 2.43 -0.94
N PRO A 113 -15.27 3.20 -1.95
CA PRO A 113 -14.64 3.45 -3.25
C PRO A 113 -13.64 4.61 -3.30
N LEU A 114 -13.32 5.24 -2.17
CA LEU A 114 -12.37 6.35 -2.14
C LEU A 114 -10.92 5.86 -2.32
N LEU A 115 -10.10 6.67 -3.00
CA LEU A 115 -8.67 6.47 -3.15
C LEU A 115 -8.30 5.11 -3.78
N ARG A 116 -9.01 4.70 -4.85
CA ARG A 116 -8.59 3.57 -5.68
C ARG A 116 -7.23 3.83 -6.30
N GLY A 117 -6.38 2.81 -6.41
CA GLY A 117 -5.10 2.91 -7.09
C GLY A 117 -3.88 2.69 -6.23
N ALA A 118 -2.73 3.22 -6.67
CA ALA A 118 -1.43 2.74 -6.22
C ALA A 118 -0.92 3.33 -4.90
N ALA A 119 -1.45 4.48 -4.44
CA ALA A 119 -0.87 5.21 -3.31
C ALA A 119 -1.93 5.80 -2.37
N PRO A 120 -2.95 5.04 -1.90
CA PRO A 120 -4.05 5.58 -1.10
C PRO A 120 -3.58 6.25 0.19
N ILE A 121 -2.61 5.67 0.90
CA ILE A 121 -2.13 6.15 2.21
C ILE A 121 -1.59 7.58 2.13
N PRO A 122 -0.57 7.89 1.30
CA PRO A 122 -0.07 9.25 1.22
C PRO A 122 -1.11 10.23 0.65
N TRP A 123 -1.97 9.81 -0.25
CA TRP A 123 -3.01 10.69 -0.76
C TRP A 123 -4.08 11.03 0.28
N ALA A 124 -4.44 10.13 1.18
CA ALA A 124 -5.34 10.45 2.29
C ALA A 124 -4.81 11.61 3.14
N ILE A 125 -3.53 11.57 3.53
CA ILE A 125 -2.89 12.66 4.29
C ILE A 125 -2.79 13.95 3.44
N ALA A 126 -2.30 13.84 2.19
CA ALA A 126 -2.09 15.01 1.34
C ALA A 126 -3.38 15.78 1.03
N GLN A 127 -4.50 15.06 0.86
CA GLN A 127 -5.82 15.64 0.63
C GLN A 127 -6.47 16.20 1.91
N GLY A 128 -5.89 15.90 3.08
CA GLY A 128 -6.37 16.39 4.36
C GLY A 128 -7.57 15.61 4.90
N GLU A 129 -7.68 14.35 4.50
CA GLU A 129 -8.69 13.46 5.07
C GLU A 129 -8.48 13.33 6.58
N ARG A 130 -9.57 13.30 7.33
CA ARG A 130 -9.54 13.11 8.79
C ARG A 130 -9.59 11.66 9.21
N GLU A 131 -10.05 10.81 8.28
CA GLU A 131 -10.23 9.38 8.46
C GLU A 131 -9.76 8.65 7.20
N THR A 132 -9.23 7.47 7.37
CA THR A 132 -8.93 6.51 6.34
C THR A 132 -9.24 5.10 6.85
N GLY A 133 -8.70 4.08 6.23
CA GLY A 133 -8.90 2.72 6.70
C GLY A 133 -8.35 1.69 5.74
N VAL A 134 -8.88 0.49 5.89
CA VAL A 134 -8.60 -0.61 4.98
C VAL A 134 -9.90 -1.23 4.48
N SER A 135 -9.88 -1.74 3.26
CA SER A 135 -10.98 -2.50 2.67
C SER A 135 -10.48 -3.86 2.21
N ILE A 136 -11.19 -4.91 2.59
CA ILE A 136 -11.00 -6.25 2.03
C ILE A 136 -12.00 -6.42 0.90
N MET A 137 -11.51 -6.55 -0.33
CA MET A 137 -12.35 -6.59 -1.52
C MET A 137 -12.06 -7.80 -2.39
N GLN A 138 -13.06 -8.25 -3.16
CA GLN A 138 -12.88 -9.20 -4.25
C GLN A 138 -12.16 -8.52 -5.42
N MET A 139 -11.15 -9.15 -5.97
CA MET A 139 -10.50 -8.63 -7.16
C MET A 139 -11.27 -8.96 -8.43
N GLU A 140 -11.37 -7.97 -9.30
CA GLU A 140 -12.00 -8.03 -10.61
C GLU A 140 -11.12 -7.33 -11.67
N LYS A 141 -11.57 -7.32 -12.92
CA LYS A 141 -10.89 -6.66 -14.05
C LYS A 141 -10.93 -5.13 -13.93
N GLY A 142 -11.06 -4.51 -12.86
CA GLY A 142 -11.06 -3.05 -12.72
C GLY A 142 -10.03 -2.64 -11.69
N LEU A 143 -9.64 -1.36 -11.72
CA LEU A 143 -8.74 -0.83 -10.71
C LEU A 143 -9.51 -0.68 -9.40
N ASP A 144 -9.27 -1.59 -8.46
CA ASP A 144 -9.85 -1.62 -7.11
C ASP A 144 -11.38 -1.39 -7.10
N SER A 145 -12.09 -1.98 -8.09
CA SER A 145 -13.51 -1.72 -8.34
C SER A 145 -14.45 -2.83 -7.87
N GLY A 146 -13.92 -3.98 -7.49
CA GLY A 146 -14.72 -5.13 -7.08
C GLY A 146 -15.46 -4.93 -5.74
N PRO A 147 -16.40 -5.81 -5.41
CA PRO A 147 -17.21 -5.69 -4.21
C PRO A 147 -16.37 -5.84 -2.93
N VAL A 148 -16.80 -5.18 -1.85
CA VAL A 148 -16.07 -5.07 -0.59
C VAL A 148 -16.72 -5.95 0.49
N TYR A 149 -15.93 -6.83 1.09
CA TYR A 149 -16.35 -7.70 2.18
C TYR A 149 -16.34 -7.00 3.55
N LEU A 150 -15.36 -6.11 3.76
CA LEU A 150 -15.18 -5.43 5.03
C LEU A 150 -14.46 -4.10 4.83
N ARG A 151 -14.92 -3.06 5.52
CA ARG A 151 -14.22 -1.79 5.68
C ARG A 151 -13.95 -1.55 7.15
N VAL A 152 -12.72 -1.20 7.49
CA VAL A 152 -12.34 -0.84 8.86
C VAL A 152 -11.74 0.55 8.83
N ALA A 153 -12.47 1.50 9.43
CA ALA A 153 -12.08 2.90 9.49
C ALA A 153 -11.13 3.19 10.65
N THR A 154 -10.31 4.22 10.50
CA THR A 154 -9.40 4.73 11.53
C THR A 154 -9.10 6.20 11.30
N PRO A 155 -9.04 7.05 12.36
CA PRO A 155 -8.67 8.43 12.20
C PRO A 155 -7.22 8.60 11.77
N ILE A 156 -6.91 9.70 11.06
CA ILE A 156 -5.55 10.13 10.74
C ILE A 156 -5.12 11.14 11.79
N GLY A 157 -3.98 10.89 12.43
CA GLY A 157 -3.41 11.79 13.43
C GLY A 157 -2.98 13.14 12.82
N PRO A 158 -3.11 14.26 13.56
CA PRO A 158 -2.84 15.60 13.02
C PRO A 158 -1.38 15.81 12.61
N THR A 159 -0.46 15.03 13.16
CA THR A 159 0.97 15.07 12.84
C THR A 159 1.48 13.78 12.21
N GLU A 160 0.60 12.80 12.02
CA GLU A 160 0.96 11.47 11.52
C GLU A 160 1.56 11.54 10.10
N THR A 161 2.67 10.86 9.92
CA THR A 161 3.37 10.75 8.63
C THR A 161 2.83 9.60 7.78
N GLY A 162 3.13 9.61 6.48
CA GLY A 162 2.80 8.50 5.58
C GLY A 162 3.42 7.18 6.01
N GLY A 163 4.62 7.20 6.58
CA GLY A 163 5.29 6.01 7.11
C GLY A 163 4.60 5.42 8.33
N GLU A 164 4.26 6.26 9.31
CA GLU A 164 3.54 5.85 10.52
C GLU A 164 2.16 5.29 10.19
N LEU A 165 1.40 6.01 9.34
CA LEU A 165 0.09 5.54 8.89
C LEU A 165 0.19 4.23 8.10
N THR A 166 1.24 4.05 7.26
CA THR A 166 1.48 2.80 6.54
C THR A 166 1.68 1.63 7.50
N THR A 167 2.46 1.81 8.55
CA THR A 167 2.71 0.77 9.56
C THR A 167 1.42 0.39 10.29
N ARG A 168 0.63 1.38 10.68
CA ARG A 168 -0.62 1.18 11.40
C ARG A 168 -1.69 0.51 10.52
N LEU A 169 -1.83 0.94 9.26
CA LEU A 169 -2.76 0.33 8.32
C LEU A 169 -2.35 -1.08 7.88
N ALA A 170 -1.06 -1.41 7.90
CA ALA A 170 -0.59 -2.78 7.65
C ALA A 170 -1.11 -3.76 8.71
N ALA A 171 -1.01 -3.39 9.99
CA ALA A 171 -1.56 -4.19 11.08
C ALA A 171 -3.11 -4.27 11.02
N LEU A 172 -3.77 -3.14 10.77
CA LEU A 172 -5.23 -3.09 10.63
C LEU A 172 -5.72 -3.96 9.47
N GLY A 173 -5.02 -3.92 8.32
CA GLY A 173 -5.33 -4.74 7.15
C GLY A 173 -5.14 -6.23 7.38
N ALA A 174 -4.10 -6.61 8.11
CA ALA A 174 -3.87 -7.99 8.50
C ALA A 174 -5.01 -8.54 9.38
N HIS A 175 -5.44 -7.79 10.40
CA HIS A 175 -6.58 -8.16 11.23
C HIS A 175 -7.89 -8.24 10.45
N ALA A 176 -8.18 -7.25 9.61
CA ALA A 176 -9.37 -7.23 8.77
C ALA A 176 -9.42 -8.42 7.79
N LEU A 177 -8.25 -8.81 7.24
CA LEU A 177 -8.12 -10.00 6.39
C LEU A 177 -8.48 -11.27 7.13
N LEU A 178 -7.91 -11.48 8.32
CA LEU A 178 -8.20 -12.66 9.16
C LEU A 178 -9.70 -12.73 9.54
N GLU A 179 -10.32 -11.60 9.83
CA GLU A 179 -11.76 -11.53 10.12
C GLU A 179 -12.61 -12.00 8.93
N VAL A 180 -12.28 -11.54 7.71
CA VAL A 180 -12.99 -11.97 6.50
C VAL A 180 -12.78 -13.47 6.24
N LEU A 181 -11.53 -13.96 6.39
CA LEU A 181 -11.24 -15.39 6.22
C LEU A 181 -11.99 -16.27 7.22
N ALA A 182 -12.04 -15.88 8.49
CA ALA A 182 -12.79 -16.59 9.52
C ALA A 182 -14.30 -16.67 9.20
N ARG A 183 -14.88 -15.57 8.70
CA ARG A 183 -16.28 -15.55 8.24
C ARG A 183 -16.50 -16.49 7.05
N MET A 184 -15.57 -16.52 6.09
CA MET A 184 -15.64 -17.42 4.91
C MET A 184 -15.54 -18.90 5.31
N GLU A 185 -14.71 -19.24 6.29
CA GLU A 185 -14.51 -20.62 6.77
C GLU A 185 -15.64 -21.09 7.67
N GLY A 186 -16.27 -20.19 8.40
CA GLY A 186 -17.39 -20.50 9.31
C GLY A 186 -18.70 -20.88 8.63
N GLY A 187 -18.74 -20.99 7.30
CA GLY A 187 -19.94 -21.39 6.54
C GLY A 187 -21.03 -20.32 6.50
N GLY A 188 -20.79 -19.14 7.05
CA GLY A 188 -21.67 -17.98 6.90
C GLY A 188 -21.60 -17.41 5.48
N SER A 189 -22.75 -16.93 4.96
CA SER A 189 -22.77 -16.18 3.71
C SER A 189 -22.08 -14.82 3.94
N VAL A 190 -20.82 -14.72 3.58
CA VAL A 190 -20.12 -13.41 3.56
C VAL A 190 -20.49 -12.73 2.25
N GLN A 191 -21.46 -11.84 2.30
CA GLN A 191 -21.84 -11.05 1.14
C GLN A 191 -20.90 -9.86 1.00
N ALA A 192 -20.27 -9.73 -0.17
CA ALA A 192 -19.54 -8.54 -0.52
C ALA A 192 -20.48 -7.48 -1.08
N GLU A 193 -20.33 -6.24 -0.66
CA GLU A 193 -21.12 -5.11 -1.10
C GLU A 193 -20.56 -4.52 -2.38
N PRO A 194 -21.35 -4.34 -3.46
CA PRO A 194 -20.93 -3.59 -4.63
C PRO A 194 -20.50 -2.16 -4.25
N GLN A 195 -19.50 -1.65 -4.93
CA GLN A 195 -19.06 -0.27 -4.72
C GLN A 195 -19.94 0.73 -5.49
N HIS A 196 -20.21 1.90 -4.89
CA HIS A 196 -20.80 3.05 -5.58
C HIS A 196 -19.76 3.73 -6.45
N HIS A 197 -19.69 3.36 -7.73
CA HIS A 197 -18.64 3.78 -8.66
C HIS A 197 -18.60 5.30 -8.91
N GLU A 198 -19.73 5.97 -8.79
CA GLU A 198 -19.86 7.43 -8.92
C GLU A 198 -19.18 8.20 -7.79
N ALA A 199 -18.99 7.57 -6.63
CA ALA A 199 -18.29 8.16 -5.49
C ALA A 199 -16.78 7.85 -5.50
N ALA A 200 -16.28 7.15 -6.52
CA ALA A 200 -14.89 6.73 -6.55
C ALA A 200 -13.92 7.89 -6.77
N THR A 201 -12.86 7.93 -5.99
CA THR A 201 -11.73 8.82 -6.19
C THR A 201 -10.45 8.03 -6.47
N ILE A 202 -9.45 8.67 -7.08
CA ILE A 202 -8.23 7.99 -7.51
C ILE A 202 -7.03 8.48 -6.70
N ALA A 203 -6.19 7.54 -6.28
CA ALA A 203 -4.89 7.75 -5.65
C ALA A 203 -3.77 7.29 -6.60
N PRO A 204 -3.31 8.14 -7.51
CA PRO A 204 -2.32 7.76 -8.50
C PRO A 204 -0.97 7.45 -7.87
N LYS A 205 -0.14 6.71 -8.60
CA LYS A 205 1.22 6.41 -8.20
C LYS A 205 2.01 7.70 -7.97
N LEU A 206 2.75 7.76 -6.86
CA LEU A 206 3.63 8.89 -6.57
C LEU A 206 4.80 8.94 -7.54
N THR A 207 5.08 10.13 -8.01
CA THR A 207 6.23 10.46 -8.86
C THR A 207 7.16 11.41 -8.12
N ARG A 208 8.36 11.64 -8.66
CA ARG A 208 9.23 12.68 -8.12
C ARG A 208 8.56 14.05 -8.14
N GLU A 209 7.84 14.37 -9.22
CA GLU A 209 7.15 15.67 -9.34
C GLU A 209 5.98 15.80 -8.35
N THR A 210 5.24 14.73 -8.10
CA THR A 210 4.20 14.72 -7.06
C THR A 210 4.73 15.13 -5.69
N ALA A 211 5.98 14.75 -5.37
CA ALA A 211 6.61 15.04 -4.08
C ALA A 211 7.31 16.42 -4.04
N ARG A 212 7.28 17.20 -5.10
CA ARG A 212 7.81 18.55 -5.13
C ARG A 212 6.93 19.50 -4.32
N VAL A 213 7.56 20.34 -3.49
CA VAL A 213 6.86 21.36 -2.72
C VAL A 213 6.60 22.59 -3.57
N HIS A 214 5.35 23.06 -3.55
CA HIS A 214 4.89 24.29 -4.19
C HIS A 214 4.64 25.33 -3.10
N TRP A 215 5.62 26.21 -2.87
CA TRP A 215 5.60 27.17 -1.77
C TRP A 215 4.49 28.22 -1.85
N ALA A 216 3.87 28.41 -3.00
CA ALA A 216 2.71 29.28 -3.17
C ALA A 216 1.39 28.71 -2.61
N ALA A 217 1.37 27.43 -2.22
CA ALA A 217 0.23 26.80 -1.59
C ALA A 217 0.09 27.22 -0.10
N PRO A 218 -1.08 27.04 0.52
CA PRO A 218 -1.29 27.29 1.94
C PRO A 218 -0.33 26.47 2.82
N ALA A 219 0.18 27.04 3.91
CA ALA A 219 1.15 26.41 4.79
C ALA A 219 0.69 25.05 5.33
N GLU A 220 -0.59 24.90 5.66
CA GLU A 220 -1.16 23.62 6.09
C GLU A 220 -1.16 22.55 5.00
N GLU A 221 -1.43 22.95 3.75
CA GLU A 221 -1.36 22.02 2.62
C GLU A 221 0.08 21.56 2.38
N ILE A 222 1.04 22.48 2.42
CA ILE A 222 2.46 22.17 2.31
C ILE A 222 2.88 21.20 3.42
N ALA A 223 2.52 21.49 4.67
CA ALA A 223 2.85 20.65 5.81
C ALA A 223 2.23 19.23 5.67
N ARG A 224 0.96 19.12 5.25
CA ARG A 224 0.31 17.83 4.97
C ARG A 224 1.03 17.06 3.88
N ARG A 225 1.39 17.70 2.77
CA ARG A 225 2.10 17.05 1.66
C ARG A 225 3.48 16.56 2.07
N ILE A 226 4.22 17.34 2.86
CA ILE A 226 5.51 16.89 3.40
C ILE A 226 5.33 15.66 4.27
N ARG A 227 4.38 15.64 5.20
CA ARG A 227 4.08 14.48 6.05
C ARG A 227 3.57 13.28 5.26
N ALA A 228 2.73 13.51 4.25
CA ALA A 228 2.20 12.46 3.39
C ALA A 228 3.30 11.65 2.70
N PHE A 229 4.39 12.32 2.33
CA PHE A 229 5.50 11.72 1.59
C PHE A 229 6.69 11.36 2.49
N ASP A 230 6.57 11.52 3.79
CA ASP A 230 7.58 11.16 4.79
C ASP A 230 7.42 9.69 5.22
N PRO A 231 8.45 8.85 5.14
CA PRO A 231 9.81 9.12 4.67
C PRO A 231 10.00 8.90 3.16
N VAL A 232 9.05 8.30 2.46
CA VAL A 232 9.18 7.88 1.05
C VAL A 232 7.98 8.38 0.23
N PRO A 233 8.24 9.05 -0.90
CA PRO A 233 9.52 9.32 -1.56
C PRO A 233 10.36 10.44 -0.91
N GLY A 234 9.84 11.14 0.08
CA GLY A 234 10.36 12.36 0.69
C GLY A 234 10.00 13.58 -0.14
N ALA A 235 9.23 14.52 0.45
CA ALA A 235 8.94 15.79 -0.19
C ALA A 235 10.26 16.55 -0.45
N TRP A 236 10.34 17.29 -1.54
CA TRP A 236 11.58 17.95 -1.92
C TRP A 236 11.35 19.35 -2.50
N THR A 237 12.39 20.17 -2.36
CA THR A 237 12.49 21.49 -2.95
C THR A 237 13.92 21.75 -3.45
N THR A 238 14.19 22.95 -3.95
CA THR A 238 15.54 23.41 -4.28
C THR A 238 15.94 24.56 -3.38
N LEU A 239 17.18 24.53 -2.86
CA LEU A 239 17.79 25.59 -2.09
C LEU A 239 19.20 25.85 -2.65
N GLY A 240 19.46 27.07 -3.12
CA GLY A 240 20.74 27.39 -3.75
C GLY A 240 21.12 26.48 -4.94
N GLY A 241 20.11 26.03 -5.73
CA GLY A 241 20.31 25.11 -6.86
C GLY A 241 20.42 23.63 -6.48
N ASN A 242 20.48 23.28 -5.20
CA ASN A 242 20.56 21.90 -4.73
C ASN A 242 19.21 21.34 -4.35
N THR A 243 18.97 20.04 -4.63
CA THR A 243 17.76 19.35 -4.15
C THR A 243 17.88 19.05 -2.66
N VAL A 244 16.88 19.49 -1.88
CA VAL A 244 16.76 19.26 -0.44
C VAL A 244 15.47 18.50 -0.18
N LYS A 245 15.53 17.47 0.66
CA LYS A 245 14.34 16.75 1.16
C LYS A 245 13.87 17.36 2.47
N LEU A 246 12.56 17.38 2.66
CA LEU A 246 11.87 17.97 3.81
C LEU A 246 11.07 16.88 4.53
N PHE A 247 11.15 16.88 5.86
CA PHE A 247 10.51 15.91 6.74
C PHE A 247 9.96 16.61 7.99
N GLY A 248 9.00 15.96 8.68
CA GLY A 248 8.51 16.43 9.99
C GLY A 248 7.86 17.80 9.98
N ALA A 249 7.26 18.24 8.87
CA ALA A 249 6.74 19.60 8.73
C ALA A 249 5.48 19.84 9.59
N ARG A 250 5.40 21.07 10.10
CA ARG A 250 4.22 21.63 10.78
C ARG A 250 3.95 23.02 10.24
N SER A 251 2.69 23.43 10.22
CA SER A 251 2.35 24.82 9.96
C SER A 251 2.73 25.70 11.16
N ALA A 252 3.22 26.91 10.89
CA ALA A 252 3.56 27.90 11.89
C ALA A 252 3.06 29.27 11.46
N ALA A 253 2.88 30.19 12.42
CA ALA A 253 2.57 31.57 12.11
C ALA A 253 3.79 32.28 11.51
N GLY A 254 3.57 33.05 10.46
CA GLY A 254 4.61 33.80 9.77
C GLY A 254 4.08 34.41 8.49
N SER A 255 4.83 35.34 7.91
CA SER A 255 4.53 35.92 6.61
C SER A 255 5.82 36.27 5.88
N GLY A 256 5.81 36.11 4.57
CA GLY A 256 6.97 36.40 3.71
C GLY A 256 6.73 36.02 2.28
N VAL A 257 7.74 36.18 1.45
CA VAL A 257 7.70 35.69 0.05
C VAL A 257 7.68 34.17 0.06
N PRO A 258 6.75 33.53 -0.67
CA PRO A 258 6.69 32.06 -0.70
C PRO A 258 8.03 31.40 -1.00
N GLY A 259 8.44 30.47 -0.14
CA GLY A 259 9.72 29.77 -0.24
C GLY A 259 10.92 30.51 0.37
N ALA A 260 10.73 31.70 0.93
CA ALA A 260 11.80 32.40 1.65
C ALA A 260 12.08 31.75 3.00
N VAL A 261 13.35 31.52 3.30
CA VAL A 261 13.80 31.07 4.62
C VAL A 261 13.73 32.24 5.59
N LEU A 262 12.82 32.17 6.56
CA LEU A 262 12.65 33.21 7.58
C LEU A 262 13.57 32.99 8.80
N GLN A 263 13.81 31.74 9.13
CA GLN A 263 14.69 31.33 10.23
C GLN A 263 15.34 29.98 9.91
N ALA A 264 16.62 29.87 10.28
CA ALA A 264 17.39 28.65 10.23
C ALA A 264 18.04 28.37 11.59
N GLY A 265 17.97 27.12 12.07
CA GLY A 265 18.50 26.68 13.36
C GLY A 265 18.17 25.21 13.56
N GLU A 266 17.72 24.83 14.74
CA GLU A 266 17.22 23.48 15.03
C GLU A 266 16.01 23.11 14.15
N ALA A 267 15.23 24.10 13.76
CA ALA A 267 14.15 23.98 12.80
C ALA A 267 14.29 25.05 11.70
N LEU A 268 13.78 24.73 10.52
CA LEU A 268 13.73 25.65 9.38
C LEU A 268 12.32 26.25 9.29
N LEU A 269 12.21 27.58 9.40
CA LEU A 269 10.96 28.28 9.13
C LEU A 269 11.00 28.88 7.73
N VAL A 270 9.99 28.53 6.93
CA VAL A 270 9.85 28.95 5.53
C VAL A 270 8.48 29.59 5.33
N ALA A 271 8.43 30.72 4.60
CA ALA A 271 7.19 31.42 4.25
C ALA A 271 6.44 30.75 3.10
#